data_19c1bf467c158d48cb0b8ee2eece92bf
#
_entry.id   19c1bf467c158d48cb0b8ee2eece92bf
#
_cell.length_a   1.000
_cell.length_b   1.000
_cell.length_c   1.000
_cell.angle_alpha   90.00
_cell.angle_beta   90.00
_cell.angle_gamma   90.00
#
_symmetry.space_group_name_H-M   'P 1'
#
loop_
_entity.id
_entity.type
_entity.pdbx_description
1 polymer ?
#
loop_
_entity_poly.entity_id
_entity_poly.type
_entity_poly.pdbx_seq_one_letter_code
_entity_poly.pdbx_strand_id
1 'polypeptide(L)'
;AIYRRASMMCQNCHGIGGAGGQLGPDLSSLGTSLPIDNIIKSILEPTESIKEGFELQKVTKNDGGIVMGYLINDGAREVVIRDMAGNENGIPKSQIKNVEKVPGSLMPAGITASLEKQEFINLVSYLSKLGSNGDFRVTNEKLVRRWKAAPDFKALSKIDGVNTWENLPGKKIAPGTKA
;
A
#
# COMPACT_ATOMS: atom_id res chain seq x y z
N ALA A 1 -14.73 4.19 8.28
CA ALA A 1 -14.26 5.06 7.19
C ALA A 1 -14.21 4.28 5.88
N ILE A 2 -14.64 4.87 4.76
CA ILE A 2 -14.76 4.22 3.44
C ILE A 2 -13.41 3.66 2.97
N TYR A 3 -12.33 4.43 3.12
CA TYR A 3 -10.96 4.00 2.78
C TYR A 3 -10.57 2.65 3.40
N ARG A 4 -11.07 2.34 4.60
CA ARG A 4 -10.78 1.08 5.33
C ARG A 4 -11.86 0.02 5.14
N ARG A 5 -12.87 0.27 4.33
CA ARG A 5 -13.92 -0.71 4.05
C ARG A 5 -13.33 -1.86 3.24
N ALA A 6 -13.50 -3.10 3.71
CA ALA A 6 -12.89 -4.28 3.08
C ALA A 6 -13.25 -4.43 1.60
N SER A 7 -14.50 -4.11 1.24
CA SER A 7 -14.98 -4.16 -0.16
C SER A 7 -14.31 -3.15 -1.08
N MET A 8 -13.70 -2.09 -0.53
CA MET A 8 -13.04 -1.03 -1.32
C MET A 8 -11.56 -1.32 -1.58
N MET A 9 -10.95 -2.24 -0.83
CA MET A 9 -9.54 -2.66 -0.96
C MET A 9 -8.48 -1.54 -0.97
N CYS A 10 -8.86 -0.27 -0.80
CA CYS A 10 -7.94 0.87 -0.90
C CYS A 10 -6.69 0.69 -0.03
N GLN A 11 -6.90 0.37 1.26
CA GLN A 11 -5.78 0.20 2.21
C GLN A 11 -4.98 -1.09 1.99
N ASN A 12 -5.47 -2.06 1.17
CA ASN A 12 -4.71 -3.26 0.86
C ASN A 12 -3.56 -2.94 -0.10
N CYS A 13 -3.77 -1.94 -0.96
CA CYS A 13 -2.78 -1.51 -1.96
C CYS A 13 -2.04 -0.24 -1.54
N HIS A 14 -2.72 0.71 -0.90
CA HIS A 14 -2.15 2.01 -0.57
C HIS A 14 -1.84 2.16 0.92
N GLY A 15 -0.71 2.77 1.23
CA GLY A 15 -0.32 3.16 2.58
C GLY A 15 -0.69 4.61 2.90
N ILE A 16 -0.96 4.88 4.18
CA ILE A 16 -1.07 6.22 4.76
C ILE A 16 -0.32 6.22 6.10
N GLY A 17 0.68 7.06 6.25
CA GLY A 17 1.47 7.17 7.48
C GLY A 17 2.14 5.85 7.88
N GLY A 18 2.65 5.10 6.92
CA GLY A 18 3.31 3.82 7.14
C GLY A 18 2.36 2.66 7.48
N ALA A 19 1.04 2.83 7.34
CA ALA A 19 0.06 1.77 7.52
C ALA A 19 -0.71 1.53 6.23
N GLY A 20 -0.92 0.27 5.87
CA GLY A 20 -1.57 -0.16 4.64
C GLY A 20 -0.61 -0.90 3.72
N GLY A 21 -1.06 -1.15 2.49
CA GLY A 21 -0.29 -1.84 1.48
C GLY A 21 0.78 -0.97 0.83
N GLN A 22 1.64 -1.61 0.07
CA GLN A 22 2.73 -0.99 -0.70
C GLN A 22 2.64 -1.34 -2.20
N LEU A 23 1.52 -1.90 -2.62
CA LEU A 23 1.29 -2.23 -4.03
C LEU A 23 0.96 -0.98 -4.85
N GLY A 24 0.27 -0.02 -4.25
CA GLY A 24 0.00 1.29 -4.85
C GLY A 24 0.85 2.40 -4.21
N PRO A 25 0.83 3.62 -4.78
CA PRO A 25 1.49 4.78 -4.19
C PRO A 25 1.04 5.04 -2.75
N ASP A 26 1.97 5.50 -1.91
CA ASP A 26 1.64 6.03 -0.59
C ASP A 26 0.82 7.32 -0.74
N LEU A 27 -0.28 7.42 0.03
CA LEU A 27 -1.25 8.51 -0.04
C LEU A 27 -1.06 9.55 1.07
N SER A 28 -0.02 9.44 1.89
CA SER A 28 0.21 10.28 3.06
C SER A 28 0.20 11.79 2.77
N SER A 29 0.68 12.18 1.60
CA SER A 29 0.76 13.57 1.15
C SER A 29 -0.17 13.89 -0.03
N LEU A 30 -1.11 13.01 -0.33
CA LEU A 30 -1.91 13.10 -1.56
C LEU A 30 -2.62 14.45 -1.70
N GLY A 31 -3.28 14.91 -0.64
CA GLY A 31 -4.05 16.16 -0.66
C GLY A 31 -3.20 17.42 -0.77
N THR A 32 -1.90 17.34 -0.47
CA THR A 32 -0.96 18.47 -0.64
C THR A 32 -0.16 18.39 -1.93
N SER A 33 -0.15 17.25 -2.59
CA SER A 33 0.64 17.01 -3.81
C SER A 33 -0.18 16.92 -5.08
N LEU A 34 -1.50 16.74 -4.98
CA LEU A 34 -2.35 16.54 -6.15
C LEU A 34 -3.66 17.33 -6.04
N PRO A 35 -4.08 18.07 -7.09
CA PRO A 35 -5.38 18.74 -7.15
C PRO A 35 -6.54 17.74 -7.00
N ILE A 36 -7.66 18.21 -6.43
CA ILE A 36 -8.81 17.36 -6.15
C ILE A 36 -9.38 16.69 -7.41
N ASP A 37 -9.41 17.41 -8.53
CA ASP A 37 -9.90 16.88 -9.80
C ASP A 37 -9.03 15.72 -10.31
N ASN A 38 -7.71 15.79 -10.08
CA ASN A 38 -6.80 14.74 -10.44
C ASN A 38 -6.95 13.53 -9.50
N ILE A 39 -7.29 13.75 -8.21
CA ILE A 39 -7.62 12.67 -7.27
C ILE A 39 -8.87 11.95 -7.77
N ILE A 40 -9.93 12.69 -8.14
CA ILE A 40 -11.16 12.12 -8.66
C ILE A 40 -10.88 11.31 -9.93
N LYS A 41 -10.15 11.91 -10.88
CA LYS A 41 -9.78 11.26 -12.15
C LYS A 41 -8.99 9.98 -11.91
N SER A 42 -8.00 9.98 -11.03
CA SER A 42 -7.19 8.80 -10.73
C SER A 42 -8.00 7.65 -10.11
N ILE A 43 -9.11 7.95 -9.42
CA ILE A 43 -10.00 6.93 -8.86
C ILE A 43 -10.94 6.36 -9.93
N LEU A 44 -11.50 7.22 -10.79
CA LEU A 44 -12.49 6.83 -11.79
C LEU A 44 -11.84 6.22 -13.04
N GLU A 45 -10.68 6.74 -13.42
CA GLU A 45 -9.95 6.41 -14.65
C GLU A 45 -8.48 6.04 -14.32
N PRO A 46 -8.22 4.94 -13.57
CA PRO A 46 -6.91 4.63 -13.01
C PRO A 46 -5.83 4.30 -14.05
N THR A 47 -6.20 4.16 -15.32
CA THR A 47 -5.27 3.94 -16.43
C THR A 47 -4.85 5.20 -17.17
N GLU A 48 -5.57 6.31 -16.97
CA GLU A 48 -5.34 7.57 -17.69
C GLU A 48 -4.07 8.31 -17.23
N SER A 49 -3.77 8.25 -15.93
CA SER A 49 -2.63 8.94 -15.35
C SER A 49 -1.97 8.07 -14.29
N ILE A 50 -0.95 7.35 -14.70
CA ILE A 50 -0.20 6.45 -13.83
C ILE A 50 1.01 7.20 -13.27
N LYS A 51 1.16 7.17 -11.95
CA LYS A 51 2.31 7.76 -11.27
C LYS A 51 3.59 7.04 -11.72
N GLU A 52 4.66 7.81 -11.97
CA GLU A 52 5.98 7.27 -12.26
C GLU A 52 6.40 6.20 -11.25
N GLY A 53 6.94 5.09 -11.75
CA GLY A 53 7.30 3.92 -10.97
C GLY A 53 6.14 2.95 -10.70
N PHE A 54 4.91 3.27 -11.13
CA PHE A 54 3.74 2.39 -11.02
C PHE A 54 3.18 1.98 -12.38
N GLU A 55 3.98 2.14 -13.44
CA GLU A 55 3.64 1.64 -14.76
C GLU A 55 3.75 0.11 -14.78
N LEU A 56 2.74 -0.54 -15.35
CA LEU A 56 2.72 -1.98 -15.47
C LEU A 56 3.81 -2.47 -16.43
N GLN A 57 4.63 -3.39 -15.96
CA GLN A 57 5.66 -4.05 -16.73
C GLN A 57 5.29 -5.50 -16.99
N LYS A 58 5.62 -5.98 -18.18
CA LYS A 58 5.53 -7.39 -18.55
C LYS A 58 6.93 -7.89 -18.83
N VAL A 59 7.36 -8.86 -18.05
CA VAL A 59 8.63 -9.58 -18.27
C VAL A 59 8.31 -10.92 -18.93
N THR A 60 8.82 -11.12 -20.12
CA THR A 60 8.75 -12.40 -20.83
C THR A 60 10.06 -13.14 -20.64
N LYS A 61 10.00 -14.34 -20.09
CA LYS A 61 11.17 -15.20 -19.89
C LYS A 61 11.52 -16.02 -21.13
N ASN A 62 12.74 -16.54 -21.20
CA ASN A 62 13.21 -17.38 -22.31
C ASN A 62 12.42 -18.69 -22.44
N ASP A 63 11.89 -19.21 -21.35
CA ASP A 63 11.02 -20.39 -21.30
C ASP A 63 9.56 -20.12 -21.72
N GLY A 64 9.24 -18.85 -22.07
CA GLY A 64 7.90 -18.41 -22.41
C GLY A 64 7.05 -17.98 -21.20
N GLY A 65 7.55 -18.12 -19.99
CA GLY A 65 6.87 -17.65 -18.78
C GLY A 65 6.72 -16.13 -18.78
N ILE A 66 5.60 -15.63 -18.23
CA ILE A 66 5.28 -14.20 -18.13
C ILE A 66 5.14 -13.83 -16.67
N VAL A 67 5.79 -12.72 -16.28
CA VAL A 67 5.60 -12.07 -14.97
C VAL A 67 5.14 -10.65 -15.24
N MET A 68 4.06 -10.23 -14.55
CA MET A 68 3.52 -8.87 -14.68
C MET A 68 3.49 -8.20 -13.30
N GLY A 69 3.79 -6.92 -13.26
CA GLY A 69 3.78 -6.13 -12.04
C GLY A 69 4.50 -4.81 -12.19
N TYR A 70 4.88 -4.22 -11.07
CA TYR A 70 5.67 -3.00 -11.06
C TYR A 70 7.16 -3.30 -11.00
N LEU A 71 7.94 -2.56 -11.77
CA LEU A 71 9.39 -2.63 -11.71
C LEU A 71 9.88 -2.00 -10.41
N ILE A 72 10.49 -2.81 -9.55
CA ILE A 72 11.08 -2.37 -8.28
C ILE A 72 12.55 -2.04 -8.46
N ASN A 73 13.24 -2.88 -9.22
CA ASN A 73 14.66 -2.69 -9.49
C ASN A 73 15.04 -3.30 -10.86
N ASP A 74 15.82 -2.56 -11.63
CA ASP A 74 16.48 -3.06 -12.84
C ASP A 74 18.00 -3.06 -12.58
N GLY A 75 18.44 -4.05 -11.82
CA GLY A 75 19.85 -4.22 -11.46
C GLY A 75 20.70 -4.82 -12.56
N ALA A 76 22.03 -4.86 -12.35
CA ALA A 76 22.96 -5.40 -13.34
C ALA A 76 22.75 -6.90 -13.62
N ARG A 77 22.28 -7.67 -12.63
CA ARG A 77 22.17 -9.14 -12.70
C ARG A 77 20.74 -9.64 -12.81
N GLU A 78 19.77 -8.89 -12.26
CA GLU A 78 18.36 -9.27 -12.18
C GLU A 78 17.44 -8.08 -12.33
N VAL A 79 16.22 -8.36 -12.73
CA VAL A 79 15.07 -7.45 -12.68
C VAL A 79 14.16 -7.92 -11.58
N VAL A 80 13.74 -7.00 -10.68
CA VAL A 80 12.80 -7.29 -9.60
C VAL A 80 11.44 -6.69 -9.94
N ILE A 81 10.43 -7.56 -10.02
CA ILE A 81 9.04 -7.18 -10.30
C ILE A 81 8.20 -7.48 -9.05
N ARG A 82 7.41 -6.49 -8.60
CA ARG A 82 6.39 -6.69 -7.57
C ARG A 82 5.07 -7.04 -8.24
N ASP A 83 4.61 -8.26 -8.00
CA ASP A 83 3.37 -8.78 -8.58
C ASP A 83 2.10 -8.23 -7.89
N MET A 84 0.92 -8.62 -8.38
CA MET A 84 -0.38 -8.19 -7.85
C MET A 84 -0.65 -8.68 -6.41
N ALA A 85 0.04 -9.71 -5.96
CA ALA A 85 -0.05 -10.21 -4.58
C ALA A 85 0.90 -9.44 -3.65
N GLY A 86 1.74 -8.54 -4.20
CA GLY A 86 2.73 -7.78 -3.45
C GLY A 86 4.06 -8.50 -3.25
N ASN A 87 4.26 -9.68 -3.87
CA ASN A 87 5.51 -10.41 -3.78
C ASN A 87 6.54 -9.81 -4.73
N GLU A 88 7.77 -9.73 -4.27
CA GLU A 88 8.90 -9.32 -5.10
C GLU A 88 9.56 -10.55 -5.75
N ASN A 89 9.53 -10.57 -7.07
CA ASN A 89 10.07 -11.66 -7.88
C ASN A 89 11.35 -11.19 -8.57
N GLY A 90 12.50 -11.66 -8.09
CA GLY A 90 13.80 -11.44 -8.74
C GLY A 90 13.97 -12.40 -9.94
N ILE A 91 14.15 -11.84 -11.13
CA ILE A 91 14.31 -12.60 -12.37
C ILE A 91 15.70 -12.32 -12.92
N PRO A 92 16.60 -13.33 -12.99
CA PRO A 92 17.92 -13.17 -13.56
C PRO A 92 17.84 -12.67 -15.01
N LYS A 93 18.64 -11.66 -15.36
CA LYS A 93 18.66 -11.11 -16.74
C LYS A 93 18.96 -12.16 -17.82
N SER A 94 19.73 -13.19 -17.47
CA SER A 94 20.00 -14.33 -18.37
C SER A 94 18.75 -15.15 -18.72
N GLN A 95 17.67 -15.06 -17.93
CA GLN A 95 16.41 -15.73 -18.16
C GLN A 95 15.37 -14.85 -18.85
N ILE A 96 15.65 -13.57 -19.04
CA ILE A 96 14.72 -12.59 -19.59
C ILE A 96 14.90 -12.51 -21.11
N LYS A 97 13.80 -12.69 -21.82
CA LYS A 97 13.72 -12.46 -23.26
C LYS A 97 13.36 -11.00 -23.58
N ASN A 98 12.41 -10.43 -22.83
CA ASN A 98 11.93 -9.07 -23.05
C ASN A 98 11.34 -8.48 -21.78
N VAL A 99 11.51 -7.17 -21.61
CA VAL A 99 10.81 -6.34 -20.60
C VAL A 99 10.14 -5.20 -21.35
N GLU A 100 8.85 -5.06 -21.19
CA GLU A 100 8.08 -4.02 -21.88
C GLU A 100 7.07 -3.37 -20.95
N LYS A 101 6.87 -2.04 -21.09
CA LYS A 101 5.74 -1.36 -20.48
C LYS A 101 4.48 -1.75 -21.23
N VAL A 102 3.44 -2.12 -20.47
CA VAL A 102 2.14 -2.44 -21.06
C VAL A 102 1.08 -1.47 -20.53
N PRO A 103 0.07 -1.15 -21.35
CA PRO A 103 -1.04 -0.34 -20.89
C PRO A 103 -1.76 -1.01 -19.71
N GLY A 104 -2.22 -0.22 -18.77
CA GLY A 104 -3.01 -0.72 -17.64
C GLY A 104 -2.51 -0.23 -16.29
N SER A 105 -3.33 -0.49 -15.29
CA SER A 105 -3.06 -0.18 -13.88
C SER A 105 -3.42 -1.40 -13.04
N LEU A 106 -2.68 -1.63 -11.94
CA LEU A 106 -3.08 -2.63 -10.95
C LEU A 106 -4.24 -2.12 -10.08
N MET A 107 -4.56 -0.83 -10.11
CA MET A 107 -5.78 -0.31 -9.50
C MET A 107 -6.97 -0.66 -10.38
N PRO A 108 -7.95 -1.44 -9.89
CA PRO A 108 -9.11 -1.83 -10.69
C PRO A 108 -9.99 -0.63 -11.06
N ALA A 109 -10.40 -0.54 -12.32
CA ALA A 109 -11.43 0.40 -12.72
C ALA A 109 -12.78 0.05 -12.05
N GLY A 110 -13.58 1.07 -11.72
CA GLY A 110 -14.90 0.87 -11.13
C GLY A 110 -14.88 0.42 -9.66
N ILE A 111 -13.75 0.46 -8.98
CA ILE A 111 -13.64 0.06 -7.56
C ILE A 111 -14.61 0.82 -6.65
N THR A 112 -15.04 2.01 -7.05
CA THR A 112 -15.99 2.86 -6.32
C THR A 112 -17.43 2.75 -6.82
N ALA A 113 -17.73 1.85 -7.77
CA ALA A 113 -19.06 1.74 -8.39
C ALA A 113 -20.18 1.39 -7.40
N SER A 114 -19.84 0.75 -6.27
CA SER A 114 -20.80 0.41 -5.21
C SER A 114 -21.03 1.53 -4.19
N LEU A 115 -20.33 2.66 -4.30
CA LEU A 115 -20.49 3.80 -3.39
C LEU A 115 -21.67 4.65 -3.81
N GLU A 116 -22.46 5.08 -2.81
CA GLU A 116 -23.41 6.18 -3.03
C GLU A 116 -22.64 7.50 -3.28
N LYS A 117 -23.32 8.45 -3.96
CA LYS A 117 -22.73 9.75 -4.29
C LYS A 117 -22.10 10.42 -3.06
N GLN A 118 -22.80 10.43 -1.92
CA GLN A 118 -22.28 11.06 -0.69
C GLN A 118 -21.06 10.33 -0.13
N GLU A 119 -21.03 9.01 -0.24
CA GLU A 119 -19.87 8.21 0.18
C GLU A 119 -18.65 8.52 -0.68
N PHE A 120 -18.82 8.62 -2.00
CA PHE A 120 -17.74 9.01 -2.90
C PHE A 120 -17.20 10.41 -2.57
N ILE A 121 -18.10 11.40 -2.36
CA ILE A 121 -17.72 12.75 -1.94
C ILE A 121 -16.93 12.71 -0.62
N ASN A 122 -17.36 11.92 0.35
CA ASN A 122 -16.68 11.78 1.64
C ASN A 122 -15.29 11.13 1.49
N LEU A 123 -15.15 10.15 0.58
CA LEU A 123 -13.87 9.53 0.27
C LEU A 123 -12.90 10.57 -0.34
N VAL A 124 -13.34 11.28 -1.37
CA VAL A 124 -12.54 12.32 -2.04
C VAL A 124 -12.16 13.43 -1.06
N SER A 125 -13.12 13.91 -0.24
CA SER A 125 -12.87 14.91 0.79
C SER A 125 -11.83 14.45 1.82
N TYR A 126 -11.85 13.17 2.21
CA TYR A 126 -10.82 12.60 3.08
C TYR A 126 -9.46 12.59 2.40
N LEU A 127 -9.38 12.07 1.18
CA LEU A 127 -8.14 11.93 0.42
C LEU A 127 -7.50 13.29 0.11
N SER A 128 -8.31 14.31 -0.23
CA SER A 128 -7.84 15.66 -0.55
C SER A 128 -7.30 16.44 0.66
N LYS A 129 -7.51 15.93 1.87
CA LYS A 129 -6.98 16.55 3.11
C LYS A 129 -5.71 15.85 3.63
N LEU A 130 -5.33 14.71 3.08
CA LEU A 130 -4.16 13.96 3.55
C LEU A 130 -2.89 14.78 3.37
N GLY A 131 -2.10 14.84 4.44
CA GLY A 131 -0.87 15.61 4.50
C GLY A 131 -1.05 17.09 4.87
N SER A 132 -2.29 17.60 4.93
CA SER A 132 -2.55 18.96 5.40
C SER A 132 -2.35 19.07 6.93
N ASN A 133 -2.17 20.30 7.42
CA ASN A 133 -2.04 20.56 8.86
C ASN A 133 -3.35 20.22 9.61
N GLY A 134 -3.24 19.96 10.91
CA GLY A 134 -4.37 19.62 11.77
C GLY A 134 -4.69 18.13 11.79
N ASP A 135 -5.98 17.78 11.84
CA ASP A 135 -6.47 16.41 12.05
C ASP A 135 -6.08 15.41 10.93
N PHE A 136 -5.72 15.93 9.76
CA PHE A 136 -5.29 15.14 8.60
C PHE A 136 -3.78 15.14 8.39
N ARG A 137 -3.02 15.68 9.35
CA ARG A 137 -1.57 15.65 9.32
C ARG A 137 -1.11 14.20 9.41
N VAL A 138 -0.40 13.77 8.37
CA VAL A 138 0.27 12.47 8.38
C VAL A 138 1.71 12.69 8.81
N THR A 139 2.10 12.11 9.94
CA THR A 139 3.48 12.16 10.41
C THR A 139 4.20 10.88 10.01
N ASN A 140 5.48 11.00 9.67
CA ASN A 140 6.37 9.85 9.44
C ASN A 140 6.89 9.26 10.76
N GLU A 141 6.40 9.72 11.89
CA GLU A 141 6.72 9.15 13.19
C GLU A 141 6.26 7.70 13.24
N LYS A 142 7.16 6.83 13.65
CA LYS A 142 6.84 5.41 13.85
C LYS A 142 5.88 5.27 15.02
N LEU A 143 4.59 5.36 14.76
CA LEU A 143 3.58 5.11 15.77
C LEU A 143 3.54 3.61 16.07
N VAL A 144 3.62 3.26 17.34
CA VAL A 144 3.36 1.89 17.78
C VAL A 144 1.88 1.60 17.57
N ARG A 145 1.55 0.83 16.53
CA ARG A 145 0.16 0.54 16.14
C ARG A 145 -0.37 -0.75 16.71
N ARG A 146 0.54 -1.59 17.21
CA ARG A 146 0.24 -2.86 17.87
C ARG A 146 1.06 -2.93 19.14
N TRP A 147 0.41 -3.22 20.22
CA TRP A 147 1.04 -3.38 21.52
C TRP A 147 0.24 -4.35 22.38
N LYS A 148 0.92 -4.97 23.32
CA LYS A 148 0.33 -5.83 24.32
C LYS A 148 0.68 -5.24 25.69
N ALA A 149 -0.28 -5.18 26.58
CA ALA A 149 0.00 -4.89 27.99
C ALA A 149 0.37 -6.22 28.67
N ALA A 150 1.58 -6.29 29.21
CA ALA A 150 1.96 -7.39 30.06
C ALA A 150 1.47 -7.14 31.50
N PRO A 151 0.87 -8.11 32.16
CA PRO A 151 0.40 -7.96 33.52
C PRO A 151 1.55 -7.84 34.54
N ASP A 152 2.74 -8.30 34.19
CA ASP A 152 3.92 -8.25 35.03
C ASP A 152 5.18 -8.01 34.17
N PHE A 153 5.95 -6.98 34.53
CA PHE A 153 7.22 -6.66 33.89
C PHE A 153 8.26 -7.80 34.00
N LYS A 154 8.22 -8.57 35.08
CA LYS A 154 9.09 -9.74 35.28
C LYS A 154 8.87 -10.84 34.24
N ALA A 155 7.68 -10.91 33.64
CA ALA A 155 7.41 -11.86 32.55
C ALA A 155 8.14 -11.49 31.26
N LEU A 156 8.39 -10.20 31.03
CA LEU A 156 9.11 -9.70 29.83
C LEU A 156 10.63 -9.89 29.96
N SER A 157 11.18 -9.82 31.17
CA SER A 157 12.64 -9.98 31.40
C SER A 157 13.17 -11.40 31.16
N LYS A 158 12.28 -12.38 30.98
CA LYS A 158 12.61 -13.78 30.71
C LYS A 158 12.56 -14.15 29.22
N ILE A 159 12.32 -13.19 28.35
CA ILE A 159 12.19 -13.44 26.91
C ILE A 159 13.53 -13.16 26.24
N ASP A 160 14.26 -14.24 25.98
CA ASP A 160 15.45 -14.21 25.15
C ASP A 160 15.03 -14.21 23.67
N GLY A 161 15.31 -13.10 22.97
CA GLY A 161 15.10 -12.97 21.54
C GLY A 161 13.62 -12.91 21.15
N VAL A 162 13.05 -11.70 21.12
CA VAL A 162 11.71 -11.48 20.61
C VAL A 162 11.74 -11.51 19.09
N ASN A 163 11.37 -12.62 18.49
CA ASN A 163 11.34 -12.77 17.04
C ASN A 163 10.01 -12.36 16.41
N THR A 164 8.91 -12.49 17.15
CA THR A 164 7.59 -12.06 16.67
C THR A 164 6.77 -11.48 17.83
N TRP A 165 5.99 -10.46 17.54
CA TRP A 165 5.16 -9.81 18.55
C TRP A 165 4.01 -10.73 19.03
N GLU A 166 3.60 -11.70 18.23
CA GLU A 166 2.58 -12.69 18.57
C GLU A 166 3.00 -13.57 19.74
N ASN A 167 4.29 -13.82 19.88
CA ASN A 167 4.86 -14.68 20.93
C ASN A 167 5.05 -13.97 22.27
N LEU A 168 4.83 -12.64 22.32
CA LEU A 168 4.91 -11.90 23.56
C LEU A 168 3.73 -12.24 24.47
N PRO A 169 3.98 -12.51 25.77
CA PRO A 169 2.89 -12.64 26.75
C PRO A 169 2.19 -11.29 26.89
N GLY A 170 0.88 -11.33 27.10
CA GLY A 170 0.09 -10.15 27.37
C GLY A 170 -1.22 -10.09 26.58
N LYS A 171 -2.09 -9.16 26.97
CA LYS A 171 -3.39 -8.92 26.34
C LYS A 171 -3.23 -7.96 25.17
N LYS A 172 -3.81 -8.33 24.02
CA LYS A 172 -3.91 -7.37 22.89
C LYS A 172 -4.81 -6.20 23.26
N ILE A 173 -4.33 -4.99 23.01
CA ILE A 173 -5.09 -3.76 23.21
C ILE A 173 -5.49 -3.23 21.84
N ALA A 174 -6.79 -2.99 21.66
CA ALA A 174 -7.28 -2.40 20.43
C ALA A 174 -6.83 -0.94 20.31
N PRO A 175 -6.55 -0.44 19.10
CA PRO A 175 -6.26 0.97 18.88
C PRO A 175 -7.39 1.85 19.41
N GLY A 176 -7.05 2.91 20.15
CA GLY A 176 -8.00 3.86 20.72
C GLY A 176 -8.57 3.49 22.10
N THR A 177 -8.20 2.34 22.68
CA THR A 177 -8.52 2.03 24.07
C THR A 177 -7.68 2.94 24.99
N LYS A 178 -8.33 3.68 25.88
CA LYS A 178 -7.62 4.41 26.94
C LYS A 178 -7.06 3.38 27.93
N ALA A 179 -5.81 3.55 28.31
CA ALA A 179 -5.16 2.75 29.34
C ALA A 179 -5.75 3.05 30.73
#